data_0c6aa2680b5f7e32e756d2ff1b066faf
#
_entry.id   0c6aa2680b5f7e32e756d2ff1b066faf
#
_cell.length_a   1.000
_cell.length_b   1.000
_cell.length_c   1.000
_cell.angle_alpha   90.00
_cell.angle_beta   90.00
_cell.angle_gamma   90.00
#
_symmetry.space_group_name_H-M   'P 1'
#
loop_
_entity.id
_entity.type
_entity.pdbx_description
1 polymer ?
#
loop_
_entity_poly.entity_id
_entity_poly.type
_entity_poly.pdbx_seq_one_letter_code
_entity_poly.pdbx_strand_id
1 'polypeptide(L)'
;MNTEPLTTLKGIGEKTEKLFAKVGIYNLQQLLHYYPRDYDCYAEPVPLRECRQEEKNAVYGRIVHSPSVKGNQRKSVVVLELYEEPVRLQLTWFNMPFLRSTLKKGSVFIFRGKIQEKSGRLVMEQPEIFTPAAYHELLASLQPVYGLTAGLTNKMVSKAVAQVLERCAPAQDYLPEKIRARYELCEINYACLLYTSPSPRD
;
A
#
# COMPACT_ATOMS: atom_id res chain seq x y z
N MET A 1 -1.86 18.68 25.93
CA MET A 1 -2.13 17.32 25.44
C MET A 1 -3.32 17.41 24.51
N ASN A 2 -3.15 17.03 23.24
CA ASN A 2 -4.24 17.20 22.24
C ASN A 2 -5.22 16.03 22.32
N THR A 3 -6.24 16.18 23.20
CA THR A 3 -7.30 15.18 23.43
C THR A 3 -8.46 15.35 22.43
N GLU A 4 -8.26 16.08 21.32
CA GLU A 4 -9.27 16.27 20.31
C GLU A 4 -9.75 14.95 19.72
N PRO A 5 -11.07 14.80 19.46
CA PRO A 5 -11.62 13.57 18.89
C PRO A 5 -11.19 13.40 17.42
N LEU A 6 -11.18 12.17 16.97
CA LEU A 6 -10.79 11.83 15.58
C LEU A 6 -11.75 12.40 14.53
N THR A 7 -12.98 12.68 14.90
CA THR A 7 -14.01 13.26 14.01
C THR A 7 -13.66 14.66 13.50
N THR A 8 -12.66 15.32 14.08
CA THR A 8 -12.14 16.61 13.58
C THR A 8 -11.33 16.45 12.28
N LEU A 9 -10.92 15.23 11.94
CA LEU A 9 -10.19 14.91 10.72
C LEU A 9 -11.13 14.72 9.53
N LYS A 10 -10.67 15.20 8.37
CA LYS A 10 -11.41 15.08 7.10
C LYS A 10 -11.63 13.62 6.71
N GLY A 11 -12.88 13.21 6.58
CA GLY A 11 -13.24 11.84 6.17
C GLY A 11 -13.33 10.82 7.31
N ILE A 12 -13.26 11.28 8.58
CA ILE A 12 -13.52 10.45 9.75
C ILE A 12 -14.85 10.90 10.37
N GLY A 13 -15.89 10.09 10.13
CA GLY A 13 -17.17 10.21 10.83
C GLY A 13 -17.30 9.17 11.94
N GLU A 14 -18.41 9.19 12.67
CA GLU A 14 -18.67 8.30 13.80
C GLU A 14 -18.44 6.80 13.51
N LYS A 15 -18.80 6.34 12.31
CA LYS A 15 -18.58 4.93 11.92
C LYS A 15 -17.09 4.58 11.84
N THR A 16 -16.29 5.49 11.29
CA THR A 16 -14.84 5.32 11.15
C THR A 16 -14.15 5.46 12.49
N GLU A 17 -14.57 6.40 13.33
CA GLU A 17 -14.07 6.56 14.70
C GLU A 17 -14.24 5.27 15.52
N LYS A 18 -15.41 4.61 15.42
CA LYS A 18 -15.63 3.29 16.05
C LYS A 18 -14.68 2.19 15.55
N LEU A 19 -14.19 2.30 14.31
CA LEU A 19 -13.17 1.36 13.80
C LEU A 19 -11.80 1.66 14.39
N PHE A 20 -11.43 2.92 14.54
CA PHE A 20 -10.21 3.32 15.24
C PHE A 20 -10.23 2.92 16.72
N ALA A 21 -11.37 3.05 17.39
CA ALA A 21 -11.54 2.61 18.77
C ALA A 21 -11.24 1.12 18.98
N LYS A 22 -11.53 0.26 17.98
CA LYS A 22 -11.20 -1.18 18.02
C LYS A 22 -9.70 -1.48 18.03
N VAL A 23 -8.87 -0.56 17.58
CA VAL A 23 -7.40 -0.65 17.63
C VAL A 23 -6.80 0.22 18.74
N GLY A 24 -7.64 0.71 19.66
CA GLY A 24 -7.21 1.48 20.83
C GLY A 24 -6.96 2.96 20.59
N ILE A 25 -7.47 3.53 19.47
CA ILE A 25 -7.25 4.92 19.09
C ILE A 25 -8.55 5.71 19.29
N TYR A 26 -8.55 6.66 20.21
CA TYR A 26 -9.73 7.46 20.59
C TYR A 26 -9.54 8.97 20.36
N ASN A 27 -8.30 9.44 20.16
CA ASN A 27 -7.99 10.86 19.99
C ASN A 27 -6.77 11.06 19.07
N LEU A 28 -6.50 12.32 18.70
CA LEU A 28 -5.41 12.68 17.79
C LEU A 28 -4.04 12.31 18.35
N GLN A 29 -3.84 12.43 19.66
CA GLN A 29 -2.57 12.09 20.29
C GLN A 29 -2.26 10.59 20.19
N GLN A 30 -3.25 9.73 20.45
CA GLN A 30 -3.10 8.29 20.28
C GLN A 30 -2.86 7.90 18.83
N LEU A 31 -3.51 8.58 17.88
CA LEU A 31 -3.27 8.36 16.47
C LEU A 31 -1.84 8.74 16.06
N LEU A 32 -1.29 9.83 16.60
CA LEU A 32 0.09 10.24 16.35
C LEU A 32 1.11 9.21 16.85
N HIS A 33 0.80 8.50 17.94
CA HIS A 33 1.63 7.43 18.50
C HIS A 33 1.30 6.04 17.95
N TYR A 34 0.44 5.96 16.96
CA TYR A 34 0.12 4.69 16.32
C TYR A 34 1.12 4.39 15.21
N TYR A 35 2.24 3.81 15.60
CA TYR A 35 3.35 3.53 14.68
C TYR A 35 3.04 2.37 13.73
N PRO A 36 3.57 2.43 12.50
CA PRO A 36 3.51 1.30 11.58
C PRO A 36 4.19 0.06 12.19
N ARG A 37 3.62 -1.10 11.91
CA ARG A 37 4.22 -2.39 12.28
C ARG A 37 5.28 -2.86 11.28
N ASP A 38 5.25 -2.33 10.06
CA ASP A 38 6.11 -2.70 8.94
C ASP A 38 6.07 -1.62 7.86
N TYR A 39 6.96 -1.70 6.89
CA TYR A 39 7.01 -0.83 5.73
C TYR A 39 7.02 -1.67 4.46
N ASP A 40 6.17 -1.32 3.51
CA ASP A 40 6.13 -1.91 2.17
C ASP A 40 6.92 -1.03 1.20
N CYS A 41 7.94 -1.60 0.55
CA CYS A 41 8.79 -0.90 -0.41
C CYS A 41 8.34 -1.24 -1.83
N TYR A 42 8.20 -0.22 -2.66
CA TYR A 42 7.86 -0.36 -4.08
C TYR A 42 9.15 -0.35 -4.90
N ALA A 43 9.51 -1.53 -5.41
CA ALA A 43 10.67 -1.71 -6.27
C ALA A 43 10.33 -1.51 -7.75
N GLU A 44 11.32 -1.23 -8.58
CA GLU A 44 11.14 -1.16 -10.03
C GLU A 44 10.52 -2.44 -10.59
N PRO A 45 9.59 -2.33 -11.56
CA PRO A 45 9.06 -3.50 -12.23
C PRO A 45 10.14 -4.26 -13.00
N VAL A 46 10.12 -5.58 -12.86
CA VAL A 46 11.10 -6.48 -13.49
C VAL A 46 10.46 -7.29 -14.62
N PRO A 47 11.25 -7.74 -15.62
CA PRO A 47 10.78 -8.70 -16.61
C PRO A 47 10.31 -10.01 -15.96
N LEU A 48 9.37 -10.74 -16.60
CA LEU A 48 8.83 -11.98 -16.05
C LEU A 48 9.90 -13.04 -15.78
N ARG A 49 10.98 -13.06 -16.57
CA ARG A 49 12.12 -13.99 -16.41
C ARG A 49 12.97 -13.70 -15.17
N GLU A 50 12.92 -12.49 -14.63
CA GLU A 50 13.68 -12.05 -13.46
C GLU A 50 12.86 -12.08 -12.17
N CYS A 51 11.59 -12.45 -12.28
CA CYS A 51 10.70 -12.55 -11.12
C CYS A 51 11.17 -13.66 -10.17
N ARG A 52 11.16 -13.35 -8.88
CA ARG A 52 11.47 -14.28 -7.81
C ARG A 52 10.21 -14.93 -7.28
N GLN A 53 10.23 -16.26 -7.19
CA GLN A 53 9.13 -16.99 -6.57
C GLN A 53 9.08 -16.71 -5.07
N GLU A 54 7.88 -16.78 -4.50
CA GLU A 54 7.57 -16.54 -3.08
C GLU A 54 7.83 -15.11 -2.59
N GLU A 55 8.31 -14.21 -3.46
CA GLU A 55 8.51 -12.79 -3.18
C GLU A 55 7.45 -11.92 -3.87
N LYS A 56 7.26 -10.68 -3.36
CA LYS A 56 6.47 -9.65 -4.06
C LYS A 56 7.27 -9.12 -5.24
N ASN A 57 6.74 -9.28 -6.43
CA ASN A 57 7.29 -8.73 -7.66
C ASN A 57 6.32 -7.71 -8.25
N ALA A 58 6.87 -6.73 -8.96
CA ALA A 58 6.10 -5.84 -9.83
C ALA A 58 6.48 -6.14 -11.28
N VAL A 59 5.48 -6.27 -12.14
CA VAL A 59 5.68 -6.60 -13.56
C VAL A 59 4.85 -5.70 -14.46
N TYR A 60 5.39 -5.31 -15.58
CA TYR A 60 4.61 -4.66 -16.64
C TYR A 60 3.74 -5.69 -17.36
N GLY A 61 2.48 -5.37 -17.55
CA GLY A 61 1.56 -6.19 -18.33
C GLY A 61 0.83 -5.39 -19.39
N ARG A 62 1.11 -5.69 -20.66
CA ARG A 62 0.27 -5.23 -21.77
C ARG A 62 -0.88 -6.19 -21.95
N ILE A 63 -2.11 -5.69 -21.93
CA ILE A 63 -3.31 -6.51 -22.09
C ILE A 63 -3.48 -6.86 -23.56
N VAL A 64 -3.15 -8.10 -23.93
CA VAL A 64 -3.31 -8.61 -25.29
C VAL A 64 -4.73 -9.11 -25.53
N HIS A 65 -5.30 -9.81 -24.53
CA HIS A 65 -6.65 -10.35 -24.52
C HIS A 65 -7.41 -9.88 -23.30
N SER A 66 -8.70 -9.60 -23.44
CA SER A 66 -9.54 -9.25 -22.30
C SER A 66 -9.56 -10.38 -21.29
N PRO A 67 -9.58 -10.09 -19.97
CA PRO A 67 -9.63 -11.11 -18.94
C PRO A 67 -10.83 -12.05 -19.11
N SER A 68 -10.63 -13.33 -18.87
CA SER A 68 -11.72 -14.30 -18.79
C SER A 68 -12.37 -14.23 -17.40
N VAL A 69 -13.70 -14.29 -17.37
CA VAL A 69 -14.45 -14.31 -16.09
C VAL A 69 -15.18 -15.64 -16.04
N LYS A 70 -14.90 -16.43 -15.00
CA LYS A 70 -15.55 -17.73 -14.73
C LYS A 70 -16.34 -17.63 -13.44
N GLY A 71 -17.45 -18.36 -13.35
CA GLY A 71 -18.28 -18.40 -12.14
C GLY A 71 -19.58 -17.61 -12.28
N ASN A 72 -20.23 -17.35 -11.13
CA ASN A 72 -21.50 -16.65 -11.04
C ASN A 72 -21.33 -15.33 -10.24
N GLN A 73 -22.45 -14.58 -10.05
CA GLN A 73 -22.44 -13.30 -9.36
C GLN A 73 -21.88 -13.35 -7.91
N ARG A 74 -21.94 -14.52 -7.25
CA ARG A 74 -21.48 -14.69 -5.86
C ARG A 74 -20.04 -15.20 -5.74
N LYS A 75 -19.58 -15.96 -6.75
CA LYS A 75 -18.22 -16.53 -6.78
C LYS A 75 -17.68 -16.41 -8.20
N SER A 76 -17.01 -15.33 -8.50
CA SER A 76 -16.38 -15.11 -9.80
C SER A 76 -14.84 -15.16 -9.68
N VAL A 77 -14.23 -15.73 -10.69
CA VAL A 77 -12.78 -15.75 -10.85
C VAL A 77 -12.44 -15.04 -12.15
N VAL A 78 -11.63 -14.01 -12.06
CA VAL A 78 -11.11 -13.27 -13.22
C VAL A 78 -9.69 -13.76 -13.45
N VAL A 79 -9.40 -14.17 -14.69
CA VAL A 79 -8.08 -14.68 -15.08
C VAL A 79 -7.57 -13.87 -16.26
N LEU A 80 -6.33 -13.40 -16.14
CA LEU A 80 -5.56 -12.74 -17.19
C LEU A 80 -4.22 -13.45 -17.32
N GLU A 81 -3.74 -13.68 -18.53
CA GLU A 81 -2.42 -14.25 -18.78
C GLU A 81 -1.51 -13.16 -19.36
N LEU A 82 -0.36 -12.99 -18.75
CA LEU A 82 0.75 -12.21 -19.28
C LEU A 82 1.75 -13.16 -19.91
N TYR A 83 2.31 -12.76 -21.03
CA TYR A 83 3.30 -13.53 -21.76
C TYR A 83 4.50 -12.67 -22.12
N GLU A 84 5.67 -13.13 -21.73
CA GLU A 84 6.96 -12.61 -22.11
C GLU A 84 7.89 -13.79 -22.35
N GLU A 85 8.23 -14.04 -23.61
CA GLU A 85 8.91 -15.28 -24.04
C GLU A 85 10.15 -15.61 -23.23
N PRO A 86 10.29 -16.84 -22.71
CA PRO A 86 9.36 -17.96 -22.83
C PRO A 86 8.34 -18.06 -21.67
N VAL A 87 8.28 -17.07 -20.77
CA VAL A 87 7.57 -17.13 -19.47
C VAL A 87 6.11 -16.73 -19.62
N ARG A 88 5.25 -17.46 -18.94
CA ARG A 88 3.82 -17.13 -18.79
C ARG A 88 3.49 -16.94 -17.32
N LEU A 89 2.78 -15.86 -17.02
CA LEU A 89 2.29 -15.55 -15.68
C LEU A 89 0.77 -15.42 -15.70
N GLN A 90 0.09 -16.24 -14.92
CA GLN A 90 -1.35 -16.16 -14.75
C GLN A 90 -1.69 -15.25 -13.57
N LEU A 91 -2.44 -14.19 -13.84
CA LEU A 91 -3.00 -13.30 -12.83
C LEU A 91 -4.43 -13.74 -12.51
N THR A 92 -4.77 -13.82 -11.23
CA THR A 92 -6.08 -14.31 -10.80
C THR A 92 -6.67 -13.40 -9.73
N TRP A 93 -7.93 -12.98 -9.93
CA TRP A 93 -8.70 -12.21 -8.95
C TRP A 93 -10.01 -12.92 -8.62
N PHE A 94 -10.38 -12.89 -7.35
CA PHE A 94 -11.62 -13.47 -6.87
C PHE A 94 -12.64 -12.37 -6.57
N ASN A 95 -13.89 -12.58 -7.00
CA ASN A 95 -15.02 -11.67 -6.76
C ASN A 95 -14.84 -10.24 -7.29
N MET A 96 -14.09 -10.08 -8.38
CA MET A 96 -13.82 -8.78 -9.02
C MET A 96 -14.22 -8.79 -10.53
N PRO A 97 -15.45 -9.12 -10.90
CA PRO A 97 -15.84 -9.24 -12.32
C PRO A 97 -15.73 -7.93 -13.09
N PHE A 98 -15.76 -6.76 -12.41
CA PHE A 98 -15.59 -5.45 -13.00
C PHE A 98 -14.22 -5.25 -13.65
N LEU A 99 -13.20 -6.03 -13.26
CA LEU A 99 -11.86 -5.93 -13.86
C LEU A 99 -11.87 -6.22 -15.36
N ARG A 100 -12.85 -6.98 -15.86
CA ARG A 100 -13.02 -7.20 -17.30
C ARG A 100 -13.24 -5.90 -18.08
N SER A 101 -13.92 -4.94 -17.50
CA SER A 101 -14.15 -3.62 -18.11
C SER A 101 -12.99 -2.66 -17.89
N THR A 102 -12.21 -2.85 -16.83
CA THR A 102 -11.06 -2.01 -16.49
C THR A 102 -9.82 -2.41 -17.27
N LEU A 103 -9.53 -3.70 -17.37
CA LEU A 103 -8.36 -4.25 -18.07
C LEU A 103 -8.66 -4.45 -19.55
N LYS A 104 -8.73 -3.34 -20.28
CA LYS A 104 -9.06 -3.35 -21.73
C LYS A 104 -7.85 -3.78 -22.58
N LYS A 105 -8.12 -4.47 -23.67
CA LYS A 105 -7.10 -4.80 -24.69
C LYS A 105 -6.34 -3.54 -25.12
N GLY A 106 -5.02 -3.64 -25.21
CA GLY A 106 -4.11 -2.55 -25.58
C GLY A 106 -3.62 -1.70 -24.42
N SER A 107 -4.28 -1.73 -23.26
CA SER A 107 -3.84 -0.99 -22.08
C SER A 107 -2.61 -1.64 -21.44
N VAL A 108 -1.83 -0.81 -20.74
CA VAL A 108 -0.64 -1.23 -20.00
C VAL A 108 -0.87 -0.93 -18.53
N PHE A 109 -0.59 -1.90 -17.70
CA PHE A 109 -0.65 -1.79 -16.24
C PHE A 109 0.60 -2.37 -15.59
N ILE A 110 0.82 -2.03 -14.34
CA ILE A 110 1.79 -2.71 -13.49
C ILE A 110 0.99 -3.57 -12.51
N PHE A 111 1.34 -4.85 -12.46
CA PHE A 111 0.77 -5.82 -11.54
C PHE A 111 1.80 -6.14 -10.46
N ARG A 112 1.40 -6.00 -9.21
CA ARG A 112 2.28 -6.24 -8.07
C ARG A 112 1.69 -7.27 -7.14
N GLY A 113 2.45 -8.30 -6.84
CA GLY A 113 2.01 -9.36 -5.95
C GLY A 113 3.05 -10.45 -5.77
N LYS A 114 2.71 -11.44 -4.97
CA LYS A 114 3.53 -12.62 -4.73
C LYS A 114 3.35 -13.61 -5.88
N ILE A 115 4.44 -14.05 -6.47
CA ILE A 115 4.43 -15.08 -7.51
C ILE A 115 4.65 -16.44 -6.86
N GLN A 116 3.79 -17.39 -7.21
CA GLN A 116 3.85 -18.78 -6.75
C GLN A 116 3.76 -19.73 -7.95
N GLU A 117 4.35 -20.89 -7.82
CA GLU A 117 4.15 -21.96 -8.79
C GLU A 117 3.01 -22.87 -8.34
N LYS A 118 2.00 -23.03 -9.19
CA LYS A 118 0.86 -23.94 -8.97
C LYS A 118 0.66 -24.82 -10.18
N SER A 119 0.79 -26.11 -10.00
CA SER A 119 0.61 -27.12 -11.07
C SER A 119 1.48 -26.82 -12.31
N GLY A 120 2.75 -26.43 -12.10
CA GLY A 120 3.71 -26.14 -13.17
C GLY A 120 3.46 -24.81 -13.89
N ARG A 121 2.66 -23.91 -13.30
CA ARG A 121 2.38 -22.56 -13.83
C ARG A 121 2.72 -21.49 -12.81
N LEU A 122 3.30 -20.42 -13.27
CA LEU A 122 3.47 -19.22 -12.43
C LEU A 122 2.13 -18.50 -12.29
N VAL A 123 1.74 -18.26 -11.06
CA VAL A 123 0.47 -17.60 -10.71
C VAL A 123 0.72 -16.47 -9.74
N MET A 124 0.06 -15.35 -9.96
CA MET A 124 -0.02 -14.25 -9.01
C MET A 124 -1.49 -14.05 -8.62
N GLU A 125 -1.82 -14.32 -7.37
CA GLU A 125 -3.20 -14.22 -6.86
C GLU A 125 -3.45 -12.86 -6.23
N GLN A 126 -4.59 -12.27 -6.54
CA GLN A 126 -5.02 -10.96 -6.06
C GLN A 126 -3.94 -9.87 -6.21
N PRO A 127 -3.26 -9.75 -7.38
CA PRO A 127 -2.28 -8.69 -7.55
C PRO A 127 -2.92 -7.31 -7.44
N GLU A 128 -2.16 -6.40 -6.87
CA GLU A 128 -2.42 -4.96 -6.95
C GLU A 128 -2.26 -4.50 -8.40
N ILE A 129 -3.10 -3.57 -8.82
CA ILE A 129 -3.12 -3.06 -10.20
C ILE A 129 -2.85 -1.57 -10.15
N PHE A 130 -1.84 -1.13 -10.88
CA PHE A 130 -1.46 0.27 -10.97
C PHE A 130 -1.38 0.71 -12.44
N THR A 131 -1.72 1.97 -12.69
CA THR A 131 -1.24 2.62 -13.92
C THR A 131 0.27 2.88 -13.79
N PRO A 132 1.04 2.90 -14.88
CA PRO A 132 2.47 3.18 -14.81
C PRO A 132 2.80 4.49 -14.08
N ALA A 133 2.03 5.55 -14.32
CA ALA A 133 2.21 6.85 -13.65
C ALA A 133 2.02 6.74 -12.14
N ALA A 134 0.91 6.12 -11.67
CA ALA A 134 0.63 5.97 -10.24
C ALA A 134 1.67 5.07 -9.55
N TYR A 135 2.19 4.07 -10.23
CA TYR A 135 3.24 3.22 -9.67
C TYR A 135 4.57 3.96 -9.56
N HIS A 136 4.89 4.78 -10.55
CA HIS A 136 6.11 5.58 -10.55
C HIS A 136 6.18 6.57 -9.37
N GLU A 137 5.03 7.12 -8.96
CA GLU A 137 4.93 7.97 -7.76
C GLU A 137 5.24 7.21 -6.46
N LEU A 138 5.04 5.88 -6.46
CA LEU A 138 5.29 5.02 -5.31
C LEU A 138 6.70 4.42 -5.30
N LEU A 139 7.43 4.52 -6.41
CA LEU A 139 8.79 3.97 -6.51
C LEU A 139 9.72 4.58 -5.46
N ALA A 140 10.54 3.72 -4.86
CA ALA A 140 11.48 4.07 -3.79
C ALA A 140 10.81 4.69 -2.55
N SER A 141 9.47 4.69 -2.46
CA SER A 141 8.76 5.13 -1.27
C SER A 141 8.56 3.99 -0.28
N LEU A 142 8.72 4.29 0.99
CA LEU A 142 8.38 3.38 2.09
C LEU A 142 6.93 3.65 2.49
N GLN A 143 6.04 2.72 2.15
CA GLN A 143 4.64 2.83 2.52
C GLN A 143 4.40 2.19 3.89
N PRO A 144 3.92 2.94 4.88
CA PRO A 144 3.68 2.41 6.22
C PRO A 144 2.56 1.36 6.21
N VAL A 145 2.80 0.24 6.88
CA VAL A 145 1.82 -0.84 7.09
C VAL A 145 1.39 -0.82 8.55
N TYR A 146 0.16 -0.44 8.80
CA TYR A 146 -0.41 -0.36 10.14
C TYR A 146 -1.08 -1.66 10.60
N GLY A 147 -1.26 -1.81 11.90
CA GLY A 147 -2.16 -2.81 12.47
C GLY A 147 -3.61 -2.49 12.07
N LEU A 148 -4.36 -3.48 11.59
CA LEU A 148 -5.71 -3.27 11.08
C LEU A 148 -6.72 -4.17 11.79
N THR A 149 -7.97 -3.73 11.79
CA THR A 149 -9.14 -4.52 12.19
C THR A 149 -10.17 -4.55 11.05
N ALA A 150 -11.15 -5.44 11.15
CA ALA A 150 -12.21 -5.55 10.16
C ALA A 150 -12.87 -4.20 9.88
N GLY A 151 -12.86 -3.77 8.63
CA GLY A 151 -13.42 -2.50 8.16
C GLY A 151 -12.45 -1.31 8.20
N LEU A 152 -11.31 -1.38 8.90
CA LEU A 152 -10.27 -0.36 8.88
C LEU A 152 -9.21 -0.72 7.85
N THR A 153 -8.92 0.19 6.92
CA THR A 153 -7.94 -0.03 5.85
C THR A 153 -6.65 0.75 6.11
N ASN A 154 -5.51 0.25 5.60
CA ASN A 154 -4.23 0.93 5.70
C ASN A 154 -4.29 2.37 5.17
N LYS A 155 -4.96 2.57 4.02
CA LYS A 155 -5.17 3.89 3.42
C LYS A 155 -5.93 4.85 4.33
N MET A 156 -6.91 4.38 5.10
CA MET A 156 -7.65 5.21 6.05
C MET A 156 -6.74 5.67 7.19
N VAL A 157 -5.95 4.75 7.74
CA VAL A 157 -5.00 5.06 8.82
C VAL A 157 -3.91 6.02 8.33
N SER A 158 -3.24 5.71 7.22
CA SER A 158 -2.19 6.57 6.64
C SER A 158 -2.69 7.99 6.36
N LYS A 159 -3.90 8.11 5.77
CA LYS A 159 -4.50 9.43 5.50
C LYS A 159 -4.84 10.19 6.79
N ALA A 160 -5.28 9.49 7.82
CA ALA A 160 -5.57 10.11 9.11
C ALA A 160 -4.29 10.58 9.81
N VAL A 161 -3.25 9.74 9.83
CA VAL A 161 -1.94 10.08 10.40
C VAL A 161 -1.32 11.29 9.68
N ALA A 162 -1.35 11.32 8.34
CA ALA A 162 -0.84 12.46 7.56
C ALA A 162 -1.53 13.77 7.97
N GLN A 163 -2.86 13.77 8.11
CA GLN A 163 -3.60 14.97 8.55
C GLN A 163 -3.24 15.41 9.97
N VAL A 164 -2.97 14.47 10.88
CA VAL A 164 -2.57 14.82 12.25
C VAL A 164 -1.17 15.42 12.24
N LEU A 165 -0.24 14.87 11.49
CA LEU A 165 1.13 15.37 11.37
C LEU A 165 1.17 16.78 10.76
N GLU A 166 0.30 17.09 9.79
CA GLU A 166 0.15 18.45 9.24
C GLU A 166 -0.39 19.46 10.26
N ARG A 167 -1.23 19.00 11.20
CA ARG A 167 -1.87 19.88 12.22
C ARG A 167 -1.06 20.01 13.49
N CYS A 168 -0.32 18.97 13.86
CA CYS A 168 0.53 19.03 15.04
C CYS A 168 1.69 19.98 14.76
N ALA A 169 1.75 21.06 15.55
CA ALA A 169 2.93 21.89 15.60
C ALA A 169 4.15 21.01 15.91
N PRO A 170 5.34 21.35 15.37
CA PRO A 170 6.55 20.60 15.60
C PRO A 170 6.71 20.31 17.09
N ALA A 171 6.75 19.04 17.45
CA ALA A 171 6.95 18.65 18.83
C ALA A 171 8.33 19.14 19.26
N GLN A 172 8.40 19.74 20.44
CA GLN A 172 9.69 20.06 21.03
C GLN A 172 10.46 18.76 21.22
N ASP A 173 11.67 18.70 20.65
CA ASP A 173 12.50 17.51 20.78
C ASP A 173 12.88 17.31 22.26
N TYR A 174 12.51 16.18 22.79
CA TYR A 174 12.79 15.83 24.19
C TYR A 174 14.17 15.17 24.37
N LEU A 175 14.86 14.83 23.27
CA LEU A 175 16.23 14.32 23.34
C LEU A 175 17.22 15.49 23.36
N PRO A 176 18.11 15.56 24.36
CA PRO A 176 19.17 16.54 24.36
C PRO A 176 20.05 16.43 23.12
N GLU A 177 20.42 17.58 22.55
CA GLU A 177 21.23 17.67 21.32
C GLU A 177 22.52 16.83 21.40
N LYS A 178 23.17 16.77 22.56
CA LYS A 178 24.36 15.94 22.78
C LYS A 178 24.09 14.44 22.58
N ILE A 179 22.90 13.98 22.92
CA ILE A 179 22.52 12.57 22.72
C ILE A 179 22.23 12.34 21.24
N ARG A 180 21.50 13.24 20.59
CA ARG A 180 21.21 13.14 19.16
C ARG A 180 22.50 13.11 18.33
N ALA A 181 23.40 14.03 18.56
CA ALA A 181 24.70 14.07 17.87
C ALA A 181 25.55 12.81 18.12
N ARG A 182 25.55 12.30 19.35
CA ARG A 182 26.34 11.09 19.68
C ARG A 182 25.85 9.83 18.97
N TYR A 183 24.54 9.70 18.75
CA TYR A 183 23.91 8.51 18.15
C TYR A 183 23.40 8.76 16.75
N GLU A 184 23.77 9.89 16.13
CA GLU A 184 23.36 10.29 14.77
C GLU A 184 21.85 10.24 14.56
N LEU A 185 21.08 10.65 15.61
CA LEU A 185 19.62 10.65 15.56
C LEU A 185 19.12 11.96 14.94
N CYS A 186 18.16 11.81 14.02
CA CYS A 186 17.49 12.96 13.43
C CYS A 186 16.57 13.68 14.44
N GLU A 187 16.24 14.93 14.16
CA GLU A 187 15.25 15.67 14.93
C GLU A 187 13.86 15.05 14.79
N ILE A 188 13.03 15.17 15.85
CA ILE A 188 11.69 14.60 15.87
C ILE A 188 10.82 15.09 14.71
N ASN A 189 10.98 16.35 14.31
CA ASN A 189 10.23 16.92 13.18
C ASN A 189 10.66 16.29 11.85
N TYR A 190 11.95 16.05 11.65
CA TYR A 190 12.46 15.35 10.49
C TYR A 190 12.03 13.88 10.48
N ALA A 191 12.09 13.21 11.64
CA ALA A 191 11.57 11.86 11.78
C ALA A 191 10.08 11.79 11.41
N CYS A 192 9.25 12.73 11.87
CA CYS A 192 7.83 12.80 11.50
C CYS A 192 7.64 13.01 9.99
N LEU A 193 8.46 13.82 9.32
CA LEU A 193 8.40 14.04 7.88
C LEU A 193 8.78 12.78 7.09
N LEU A 194 9.73 11.99 7.56
CA LEU A 194 10.07 10.71 6.92
C LEU A 194 8.89 9.71 6.88
N TYR A 195 7.97 9.80 7.84
CA TYR A 195 6.75 8.97 7.86
C TYR A 195 5.67 9.43 6.87
N THR A 196 5.75 10.66 6.37
CA THR A 196 4.70 11.25 5.55
C THR A 196 5.12 11.58 4.12
N SER A 197 6.41 11.70 3.88
CA SER A 197 6.93 12.06 2.56
C SER A 197 7.40 10.81 1.82
N PRO A 198 7.01 10.62 0.55
CA PRO A 198 7.77 9.73 -0.31
C PRO A 198 9.19 10.28 -0.35
N SER A 199 10.15 9.41 -0.02
CA SER A 199 11.59 9.69 0.13
C SER A 199 12.04 11.04 -0.46
N PRO A 200 12.61 11.96 0.32
CA PRO A 200 13.28 13.09 -0.27
C PRO A 200 14.40 12.53 -1.14
N ARG A 201 14.28 12.71 -2.44
CA ARG A 201 15.43 12.53 -3.33
C ARG A 201 16.36 13.69 -3.04
N ASP A 202 17.58 13.35 -2.67
CA ASP A 202 18.69 14.29 -2.69
C ASP A 202 18.82 14.96 -4.06
#